data_dd4fc577528f8d3563f806e010ff1ce4
#
_entry.id   dd4fc577528f8d3563f806e010ff1ce4
#
_cell.length_a   1.000
_cell.length_b   1.000
_cell.length_c   1.000
_cell.angle_alpha   90.00
_cell.angle_beta   90.00
_cell.angle_gamma   90.00
#
_symmetry.space_group_name_H-M   'P 1'
#
loop_
_entity.id
_entity.type
_entity.pdbx_description
1 polymer ?
#
loop_
_entity_poly.entity_id
_entity_poly.type
_entity_poly.pdbx_seq_one_letter_code
_entity_poly.pdbx_strand_id
1 'polypeptide(L)'
;VASPNWAIGVNFGTPMPDVSADVRGISISTGRARVLDAFQSGTCRIQLDNTSGKYTPLGDGTYGASQFVGVEVRVLVTLNSATNPTSLFRGFVEDADASFPDAKQSTVTLTCSDGLAVLGRTEITDVDFDAEVGSVRFSAVLDNAAVAYPAEPGTPSSADPRNRDIDTSVISMAAATVTQLSTSTYLARLAQSEDGAIFVRHGMPGGASVGVGDKGGVLHYKKRNADSYATGLTFGPSSTGASTPPMTALDTIFGAELLYTKGVYQRAGGADQIVTDTLQTPTYGIRTLVRRNLLNLNDSDVLTACSNFVYRYSSPALRISGITIKPRALTEAQAEKVAKLGVWDGILATFTPAGAGAALIRALRVEGVRHDITPGDWTMRLNTSGTGENVYLVLNSTTAGYLNENKLAP
;
A
#
# COMPACT_ATOMS: atom_id res chain seq x y z
N VAL A 1 13.68 29.08 -6.10
CA VAL A 1 12.34 28.49 -5.97
C VAL A 1 12.02 28.53 -4.48
N ALA A 2 10.92 29.18 -4.09
CA ALA A 2 10.50 29.21 -2.70
C ALA A 2 10.13 27.77 -2.30
N SER A 3 10.67 27.29 -1.18
CA SER A 3 10.26 26.01 -0.60
C SER A 3 8.78 26.07 -0.26
N PRO A 4 7.99 25.01 -0.52
CA PRO A 4 6.60 25.00 -0.17
C PRO A 4 6.43 25.22 1.33
N ASN A 5 5.58 26.15 1.69
CA ASN A 5 5.16 26.31 3.07
C ASN A 5 4.17 25.19 3.39
N TRP A 6 4.42 24.36 4.39
CA TRP A 6 3.60 23.21 4.73
C TRP A 6 3.36 23.15 6.23
N ALA A 7 2.17 22.69 6.57
CA ALA A 7 1.79 22.41 7.94
C ALA A 7 1.33 20.95 8.03
N ILE A 8 1.73 20.26 9.08
CA ILE A 8 1.26 18.94 9.40
C ILE A 8 0.24 19.06 10.52
N GLY A 9 -0.98 18.58 10.25
CA GLY A 9 -2.03 18.43 11.22
C GLY A 9 -2.01 17.02 11.81
N VAL A 10 -2.04 16.90 13.13
CA VAL A 10 -2.31 15.66 13.84
C VAL A 10 -3.54 15.88 14.68
N ASN A 11 -4.59 15.14 14.36
CA ASN A 11 -5.89 15.29 15.00
C ASN A 11 -6.33 13.97 15.65
N PHE A 12 -6.96 14.07 16.82
CA PHE A 12 -7.50 12.93 17.57
C PHE A 12 -9.01 13.00 17.71
N GLY A 13 -9.71 11.89 17.48
CA GLY A 13 -11.11 11.71 17.80
C GLY A 13 -12.08 12.72 17.16
N THR A 14 -13.30 12.83 17.72
CA THR A 14 -14.32 13.79 17.30
C THR A 14 -14.90 14.51 18.52
N PRO A 15 -14.83 15.85 18.64
CA PRO A 15 -14.09 16.77 17.79
C PRO A 15 -12.57 16.56 17.94
N MET A 16 -11.85 16.66 16.82
CA MET A 16 -10.41 16.37 16.78
C MET A 16 -9.60 17.57 17.27
N PRO A 17 -8.97 17.52 18.45
CA PRO A 17 -8.04 18.55 18.82
C PRO A 17 -6.80 18.51 17.93
N ASP A 18 -6.39 19.66 17.43
CA ASP A 18 -5.16 19.83 16.69
C ASP A 18 -3.98 19.88 17.65
N VAL A 19 -3.08 18.92 17.52
CA VAL A 19 -1.85 18.83 18.34
C VAL A 19 -0.58 19.08 17.51
N SER A 20 -0.71 19.62 16.33
CA SER A 20 0.37 19.84 15.36
C SER A 20 1.53 20.64 15.94
N ALA A 21 1.24 21.60 16.83
CA ALA A 21 2.25 22.43 17.47
C ALA A 21 3.20 21.66 18.40
N ASP A 22 2.75 20.52 18.92
CA ASP A 22 3.51 19.70 19.85
C ASP A 22 4.28 18.56 19.14
N VAL A 23 4.11 18.41 17.81
CA VAL A 23 4.75 17.35 17.04
C VAL A 23 6.25 17.59 16.90
N ARG A 24 7.06 16.63 17.34
CA ARG A 24 8.52 16.60 17.17
C ARG A 24 8.99 15.71 16.02
N GLY A 25 8.21 14.67 15.68
CA GLY A 25 8.53 13.78 14.58
C GLY A 25 7.40 12.84 14.26
N ILE A 26 7.31 12.43 12.99
CA ILE A 26 6.35 11.45 12.51
C ILE A 26 7.07 10.49 11.58
N SER A 27 6.84 9.19 11.76
CA SER A 27 7.26 8.16 10.82
C SER A 27 6.03 7.32 10.43
N ILE A 28 5.74 7.27 9.14
CA ILE A 28 4.61 6.50 8.59
C ILE A 28 5.18 5.45 7.66
N SER A 29 4.65 4.22 7.71
CA SER A 29 4.97 3.16 6.77
C SER A 29 3.69 2.41 6.38
N THR A 30 3.40 2.32 5.09
CA THR A 30 2.21 1.67 4.55
C THR A 30 2.56 0.77 3.37
N GLY A 31 1.76 -0.28 3.15
CA GLY A 31 1.94 -1.20 2.06
C GLY A 31 2.91 -2.33 2.37
N ARG A 32 3.78 -2.69 1.41
CA ARG A 32 4.76 -3.77 1.53
C ARG A 32 6.14 -3.36 1.03
N ALA A 33 7.16 -4.07 1.50
CA ALA A 33 8.53 -3.80 1.10
C ALA A 33 8.83 -4.30 -0.32
N ARG A 34 8.31 -5.48 -0.68
CA ARG A 34 8.59 -6.17 -1.94
C ARG A 34 7.31 -6.70 -2.57
N VAL A 35 7.32 -6.89 -3.87
CA VAL A 35 6.14 -7.29 -4.66
C VAL A 35 5.54 -8.67 -4.27
N LEU A 36 6.32 -9.59 -3.74
CA LEU A 36 5.85 -10.91 -3.32
C LEU A 36 5.51 -11.00 -1.83
N ASP A 37 5.81 -9.97 -1.05
CA ASP A 37 5.43 -9.92 0.36
C ASP A 37 3.92 -9.71 0.50
N ALA A 38 3.34 -10.17 1.60
CA ALA A 38 1.99 -9.78 1.96
C ALA A 38 1.95 -8.30 2.33
N PHE A 39 0.85 -7.62 1.99
CA PHE A 39 0.62 -6.27 2.50
C PHE A 39 0.46 -6.31 4.01
N GLN A 40 1.14 -5.39 4.67
CA GLN A 40 1.13 -5.25 6.12
C GLN A 40 0.20 -4.11 6.52
N SER A 41 -0.27 -4.14 7.76
CA SER A 41 -0.95 -3.00 8.36
C SER A 41 -0.04 -1.77 8.31
N GLY A 42 -0.58 -0.66 7.87
CA GLY A 42 0.10 0.62 7.94
C GLY A 42 0.35 1.01 9.39
N THR A 43 1.52 1.55 9.65
CA THR A 43 1.95 2.00 10.97
C THR A 43 2.31 3.48 10.94
N CYS A 44 1.98 4.18 12.02
CA CYS A 44 2.37 5.57 12.22
C CYS A 44 2.91 5.73 13.62
N ARG A 45 4.10 6.32 13.73
CA ARG A 45 4.70 6.69 15.01
C ARG A 45 4.79 8.20 15.11
N ILE A 46 4.19 8.78 16.15
CA ILE A 46 4.13 10.23 16.36
C ILE A 46 4.81 10.54 17.68
N GLN A 47 5.83 11.38 17.64
CA GLN A 47 6.49 11.89 18.83
C GLN A 47 5.98 13.29 19.15
N LEU A 48 5.43 13.46 20.34
CA LEU A 48 4.88 14.71 20.85
C LEU A 48 5.76 15.29 21.96
N ASP A 49 5.85 16.60 22.01
CA ASP A 49 6.38 17.33 23.15
C ASP A 49 5.42 17.21 24.33
N ASN A 50 5.89 16.71 25.45
CA ASN A 50 5.11 16.60 26.68
C ASN A 50 5.72 17.40 27.85
N THR A 51 6.54 18.39 27.56
CA THR A 51 7.19 19.23 28.60
C THR A 51 6.17 19.89 29.54
N SER A 52 4.98 20.18 29.03
CA SER A 52 3.85 20.70 29.84
C SER A 52 3.06 19.64 30.60
N GLY A 53 3.36 18.35 30.44
CA GLY A 53 2.58 17.25 31.01
C GLY A 53 1.22 16.99 30.33
N LYS A 54 0.93 17.68 29.22
CA LYS A 54 -0.35 17.69 28.52
C LYS A 54 -0.83 16.29 28.07
N TYR A 55 0.13 15.42 27.72
CA TYR A 55 -0.10 14.07 27.21
C TYR A 55 0.29 12.96 28.20
N THR A 56 0.57 13.30 29.45
CA THR A 56 0.95 12.28 30.45
C THR A 56 -0.22 11.35 30.70
N PRO A 57 -0.08 10.03 30.47
CA PRO A 57 -1.14 9.08 30.78
C PRO A 57 -1.48 9.14 32.27
N LEU A 58 -2.77 9.12 32.60
CA LEU A 58 -3.28 9.21 33.98
C LEU A 58 -2.89 10.50 34.74
N GLY A 59 -2.32 11.49 34.05
CA GLY A 59 -2.00 12.79 34.64
C GLY A 59 -3.16 13.78 34.56
N ASP A 60 -3.01 14.93 35.22
CA ASP A 60 -3.98 16.04 35.21
C ASP A 60 -3.89 16.92 33.94
N GLY A 61 -3.07 16.52 32.96
CA GLY A 61 -2.92 17.23 31.70
C GLY A 61 -4.18 17.20 30.84
N THR A 62 -4.27 18.10 29.87
CA THR A 62 -5.44 18.28 28.99
C THR A 62 -5.94 16.97 28.35
N TYR A 63 -5.04 16.03 28.06
CA TYR A 63 -5.34 14.72 27.49
C TYR A 63 -5.00 13.56 28.44
N GLY A 64 -4.56 13.83 29.66
CA GLY A 64 -4.10 12.81 30.61
C GLY A 64 -5.20 11.88 31.10
N ALA A 65 -6.44 12.37 31.22
CA ALA A 65 -7.60 11.58 31.59
C ALA A 65 -8.21 10.83 30.37
N SER A 66 -7.80 11.17 29.15
CA SER A 66 -8.30 10.55 27.94
C SER A 66 -7.60 9.22 27.73
N GLN A 67 -8.35 8.18 27.43
CA GLN A 67 -7.78 6.94 26.97
C GLN A 67 -7.26 7.17 25.54
N PHE A 68 -5.95 7.18 25.35
CA PHE A 68 -5.35 7.29 24.02
C PHE A 68 -5.61 6.05 23.17
N VAL A 69 -5.59 4.88 23.79
CA VAL A 69 -5.73 3.60 23.07
C VAL A 69 -7.11 3.49 22.42
N GLY A 70 -7.12 3.19 21.13
CA GLY A 70 -8.34 3.09 20.33
C GLY A 70 -8.86 4.42 19.78
N VAL A 71 -8.24 5.55 20.14
CA VAL A 71 -8.63 6.86 19.60
C VAL A 71 -8.18 6.98 18.15
N GLU A 72 -9.05 7.48 17.27
CA GLU A 72 -8.69 7.76 15.87
C GLU A 72 -7.64 8.86 15.79
N VAL A 73 -6.64 8.65 14.95
CA VAL A 73 -5.61 9.63 14.62
C VAL A 73 -5.57 9.87 13.12
N ARG A 74 -5.39 11.13 12.74
CA ARG A 74 -5.16 11.54 11.35
C ARG A 74 -3.90 12.38 11.25
N VAL A 75 -3.07 12.05 10.28
CA VAL A 75 -1.92 12.87 9.88
C VAL A 75 -2.23 13.47 8.53
N LEU A 76 -2.32 14.78 8.51
CA LEU A 76 -2.69 15.58 7.34
C LEU A 76 -1.53 16.49 6.96
N VAL A 77 -1.32 16.74 5.69
CA VAL A 77 -0.42 17.80 5.21
C VAL A 77 -1.20 18.83 4.42
N THR A 78 -1.03 20.10 4.79
CA THR A 78 -1.53 21.25 4.04
C THR A 78 -0.35 21.91 3.36
N LEU A 79 -0.43 22.08 2.06
CA LEU A 79 0.59 22.74 1.25
C LEU A 79 0.08 24.12 0.83
N ASN A 80 0.80 25.14 1.21
CA ASN A 80 0.60 26.59 0.95
C ASN A 80 -0.83 27.10 0.78
N SER A 81 -1.38 26.96 -0.43
CA SER A 81 -2.68 27.49 -0.83
C SER A 81 -3.75 26.40 -0.99
N ALA A 82 -3.40 25.15 -0.70
CA ALA A 82 -4.38 24.07 -0.83
C ALA A 82 -5.53 24.28 0.18
N THR A 83 -6.73 24.44 -0.33
CA THR A 83 -7.94 24.59 0.48
C THR A 83 -8.25 23.31 1.27
N ASN A 84 -7.75 22.17 0.79
CA ASN A 84 -7.98 20.87 1.38
C ASN A 84 -6.65 20.18 1.75
N PRO A 85 -6.50 19.73 2.99
CA PRO A 85 -5.32 18.97 3.40
C PRO A 85 -5.30 17.58 2.73
N THR A 86 -4.11 17.06 2.48
CA THR A 86 -3.90 15.70 2.00
C THR A 86 -3.67 14.77 3.19
N SER A 87 -4.40 13.65 3.23
CA SER A 87 -4.21 12.63 4.25
C SER A 87 -2.95 11.80 3.95
N LEU A 88 -2.04 11.75 4.92
CA LEU A 88 -0.86 10.87 4.88
C LEU A 88 -1.08 9.58 5.65
N PHE A 89 -1.89 9.63 6.71
CA PHE A 89 -2.24 8.48 7.54
C PHE A 89 -3.57 8.70 8.24
N ARG A 90 -4.36 7.64 8.36
CA ARG A 90 -5.51 7.53 9.23
C ARG A 90 -5.51 6.17 9.90
N GLY A 91 -5.71 6.13 11.18
CA GLY A 91 -5.73 4.89 11.94
C GLY A 91 -6.12 5.13 13.39
N PHE A 92 -5.71 4.21 14.25
CA PHE A 92 -6.03 4.24 15.66
C PHE A 92 -4.75 4.16 16.49
N VAL A 93 -4.73 4.85 17.63
CA VAL A 93 -3.64 4.75 18.58
C VAL A 93 -3.70 3.36 19.25
N GLU A 94 -2.60 2.64 19.19
CA GLU A 94 -2.42 1.32 19.80
C GLU A 94 -1.75 1.44 21.16
N ASP A 95 -0.79 2.35 21.24
CA ASP A 95 0.06 2.51 22.39
C ASP A 95 0.52 3.96 22.56
N ALA A 96 0.78 4.38 23.79
CA ALA A 96 1.22 5.72 24.15
C ALA A 96 2.33 5.63 25.19
N ASP A 97 3.58 5.67 24.75
CA ASP A 97 4.76 5.59 25.56
C ASP A 97 5.23 6.96 26.04
N ALA A 98 5.15 7.23 27.34
CA ALA A 98 5.67 8.46 27.92
C ALA A 98 7.12 8.26 28.39
N SER A 99 8.00 9.18 28.06
CA SER A 99 9.40 9.21 28.49
C SER A 99 9.70 10.50 29.25
N PHE A 100 10.28 10.37 30.42
CA PHE A 100 10.59 11.45 31.34
C PHE A 100 12.11 11.46 31.67
N PRO A 101 12.99 11.77 30.68
CA PRO A 101 14.43 11.80 30.95
C PRO A 101 14.80 12.86 31.98
N ASP A 102 14.09 14.00 31.97
CA ASP A 102 14.07 15.03 33.01
C ASP A 102 12.76 15.80 32.98
N ALA A 103 12.56 16.69 33.98
CA ALA A 103 11.33 17.48 34.08
C ALA A 103 11.11 18.47 32.93
N LYS A 104 12.12 18.70 32.07
CA LYS A 104 12.06 19.68 30.96
C LYS A 104 12.08 19.04 29.58
N GLN A 105 12.23 17.72 29.49
CA GLN A 105 12.39 17.00 28.21
C GLN A 105 11.44 15.82 28.08
N SER A 106 10.26 15.93 28.67
CA SER A 106 9.25 14.88 28.56
C SER A 106 8.70 14.78 27.13
N THR A 107 8.57 13.57 26.64
CA THR A 107 7.96 13.27 25.34
C THR A 107 6.96 12.13 25.47
N VAL A 108 5.95 12.13 24.60
CA VAL A 108 5.05 10.97 24.43
C VAL A 108 5.17 10.49 23.00
N THR A 109 5.36 9.19 22.83
CA THR A 109 5.38 8.53 21.52
C THR A 109 4.10 7.72 21.37
N LEU A 110 3.32 8.07 20.36
CA LEU A 110 2.13 7.32 19.99
C LEU A 110 2.50 6.33 18.90
N THR A 111 2.13 5.07 19.07
CA THR A 111 2.19 4.03 18.06
C THR A 111 0.78 3.78 17.55
N CYS A 112 0.58 3.92 16.25
CA CYS A 112 -0.73 3.83 15.62
C CYS A 112 -0.72 2.79 14.50
N SER A 113 -1.87 2.17 14.27
CA SER A 113 -2.09 1.23 13.18
C SER A 113 -3.32 1.59 12.36
N ASP A 114 -3.36 1.18 11.10
CA ASP A 114 -4.51 1.40 10.22
C ASP A 114 -5.60 0.32 10.35
N GLY A 115 -6.64 0.42 9.52
CA GLY A 115 -7.77 -0.49 9.52
C GLY A 115 -7.43 -1.96 9.23
N LEU A 116 -6.27 -2.26 8.61
CA LEU A 116 -5.85 -3.64 8.37
C LEU A 116 -5.47 -4.36 9.69
N ALA A 117 -4.95 -3.61 10.68
CA ALA A 117 -4.66 -4.16 12.01
C ALA A 117 -5.94 -4.62 12.73
N VAL A 118 -7.06 -3.94 12.52
CA VAL A 118 -8.35 -4.33 13.10
C VAL A 118 -8.73 -5.73 12.61
N LEU A 119 -8.52 -6.03 11.32
CA LEU A 119 -8.79 -7.35 10.74
C LEU A 119 -7.87 -8.44 11.32
N GLY A 120 -6.70 -8.08 11.82
CA GLY A 120 -5.80 -9.01 12.50
C GLY A 120 -6.28 -9.45 13.89
N ARG A 121 -7.16 -8.66 14.51
CA ARG A 121 -7.70 -8.90 15.88
C ARG A 121 -9.05 -9.57 15.88
N THR A 122 -9.70 -9.64 14.73
CA THR A 122 -11.00 -10.26 14.57
C THR A 122 -10.85 -11.68 14.03
N GLU A 123 -11.77 -12.56 14.41
CA GLU A 123 -11.81 -13.95 13.97
C GLU A 123 -13.15 -14.24 13.29
N ILE A 124 -13.08 -15.09 12.26
CA ILE A 124 -14.24 -15.71 11.63
C ILE A 124 -14.40 -17.08 12.29
N THR A 125 -15.58 -17.34 12.87
CA THR A 125 -15.87 -18.57 13.56
C THR A 125 -17.18 -19.17 13.06
N ASP A 126 -17.14 -20.45 12.67
CA ASP A 126 -18.29 -21.25 12.22
C ASP A 126 -19.12 -20.56 11.12
N VAL A 127 -18.44 -20.07 10.09
CA VAL A 127 -19.07 -19.42 8.93
C VAL A 127 -19.00 -20.33 7.70
N ASP A 128 -20.15 -20.59 7.10
CA ASP A 128 -20.29 -21.29 5.83
C ASP A 128 -20.35 -20.28 4.69
N PHE A 129 -19.51 -20.50 3.72
CA PHE A 129 -19.49 -19.75 2.47
C PHE A 129 -19.87 -20.63 1.30
N ASP A 130 -20.79 -20.16 0.47
CA ASP A 130 -21.12 -20.81 -0.81
C ASP A 130 -20.01 -20.66 -1.85
N ALA A 131 -20.10 -21.40 -2.95
CA ALA A 131 -19.23 -21.15 -4.10
C ALA A 131 -19.62 -19.80 -4.74
N GLU A 132 -18.69 -18.85 -4.75
CA GLU A 132 -18.95 -17.48 -5.16
C GLU A 132 -17.69 -16.78 -5.67
N VAL A 133 -17.82 -15.63 -6.33
CA VAL A 133 -16.63 -14.86 -6.77
C VAL A 133 -15.94 -14.18 -5.60
N GLY A 134 -14.62 -13.99 -5.73
CA GLY A 134 -13.76 -13.50 -4.65
C GLY A 134 -14.21 -12.18 -4.04
N SER A 135 -14.74 -11.24 -4.85
CA SER A 135 -15.24 -9.95 -4.36
C SER A 135 -16.50 -10.08 -3.49
N VAL A 136 -17.39 -11.02 -3.79
CA VAL A 136 -18.58 -11.31 -2.97
C VAL A 136 -18.13 -11.92 -1.64
N ARG A 137 -17.22 -12.91 -1.69
CA ARG A 137 -16.61 -13.51 -0.51
C ARG A 137 -15.93 -12.48 0.38
N PHE A 138 -15.18 -11.56 -0.23
CA PHE A 138 -14.51 -10.48 0.50
C PHE A 138 -15.51 -9.60 1.25
N SER A 139 -16.59 -9.20 0.58
CA SER A 139 -17.67 -8.41 1.19
C SER A 139 -18.36 -9.17 2.32
N ALA A 140 -18.70 -10.45 2.10
CA ALA A 140 -19.35 -11.28 3.11
C ALA A 140 -18.49 -11.43 4.38
N VAL A 141 -17.18 -11.56 4.23
CA VAL A 141 -16.25 -11.60 5.37
C VAL A 141 -16.28 -10.28 6.15
N LEU A 142 -16.24 -9.15 5.48
CA LEU A 142 -16.24 -7.83 6.13
C LEU A 142 -17.59 -7.49 6.78
N ASP A 143 -18.68 -7.99 6.20
CA ASP A 143 -20.05 -7.80 6.71
C ASP A 143 -20.40 -8.78 7.84
N ASN A 144 -19.57 -9.78 8.10
CA ASN A 144 -19.78 -10.70 9.20
C ASN A 144 -19.84 -9.96 10.54
N ALA A 145 -20.83 -10.27 11.37
CA ALA A 145 -21.08 -9.57 12.64
C ALA A 145 -19.89 -9.64 13.62
N ALA A 146 -19.08 -10.71 13.56
CA ALA A 146 -17.89 -10.83 14.40
C ALA A 146 -16.73 -9.96 13.91
N VAL A 147 -16.71 -9.63 12.61
CA VAL A 147 -15.70 -8.77 11.99
C VAL A 147 -16.15 -7.32 12.05
N ALA A 148 -17.39 -7.06 11.67
CA ALA A 148 -18.06 -5.75 11.64
C ALA A 148 -17.09 -4.63 11.19
N TYR A 149 -16.33 -4.91 10.14
CA TYR A 149 -15.41 -3.90 9.61
C TYR A 149 -16.25 -2.70 9.20
N PRO A 150 -16.00 -1.53 9.73
CA PRO A 150 -16.90 -0.42 9.60
C PRO A 150 -17.09 -0.08 8.12
N ALA A 151 -18.17 -0.59 7.55
CA ALA A 151 -18.87 0.12 6.53
C ALA A 151 -19.40 1.34 7.26
N GLU A 152 -19.01 2.53 6.87
CA GLU A 152 -19.56 3.72 7.51
C GLU A 152 -21.09 3.62 7.50
N PRO A 153 -21.75 3.80 8.65
CA PRO A 153 -23.19 3.77 8.71
C PRO A 153 -23.73 4.96 7.91
N GLY A 154 -24.50 4.68 6.91
CA GLY A 154 -25.27 5.71 6.23
C GLY A 154 -25.02 5.79 4.73
N THR A 155 -26.06 6.16 4.02
CA THR A 155 -26.09 6.48 2.59
C THR A 155 -24.84 7.23 2.18
N PRO A 156 -24.23 6.87 1.02
CA PRO A 156 -23.09 7.61 0.51
C PRO A 156 -23.53 9.04 0.22
N SER A 157 -23.34 9.92 1.19
CA SER A 157 -23.28 11.34 0.90
C SER A 157 -21.93 11.59 0.27
N SER A 158 -21.83 12.55 -0.63
CA SER A 158 -20.58 12.97 -1.27
C SER A 158 -19.49 13.41 -0.29
N ALA A 159 -19.79 13.44 1.00
CA ALA A 159 -18.91 13.78 2.10
C ALA A 159 -18.36 12.58 2.87
N ASP A 160 -18.79 11.35 2.52
CA ASP A 160 -18.47 10.14 3.28
C ASP A 160 -17.69 9.16 2.40
N PRO A 161 -16.33 9.14 2.49
CA PRO A 161 -15.53 8.19 1.75
C PRO A 161 -15.89 6.78 2.23
N ARG A 162 -16.11 5.89 1.29
CA ARG A 162 -16.32 4.47 1.57
C ARG A 162 -15.07 3.94 2.28
N ASN A 163 -15.24 3.25 3.40
CA ASN A 163 -14.13 2.62 4.11
C ASN A 163 -13.54 1.44 3.35
N ARG A 164 -14.14 1.04 2.24
CA ARG A 164 -13.68 -0.06 1.39
C ARG A 164 -13.96 0.21 -0.09
N ASP A 165 -12.98 -0.17 -0.93
CA ASP A 165 -13.05 -0.16 -2.39
C ASP A 165 -12.74 -1.59 -2.90
N ILE A 166 -13.75 -2.23 -3.50
CA ILE A 166 -13.69 -3.65 -3.85
C ILE A 166 -13.83 -3.79 -5.37
N ASP A 167 -12.76 -4.22 -6.02
CA ASP A 167 -12.81 -4.58 -7.46
C ASP A 167 -13.71 -5.79 -7.66
N THR A 168 -14.51 -5.76 -8.73
CA THR A 168 -15.31 -6.93 -9.12
C THR A 168 -14.38 -8.06 -9.57
N SER A 169 -14.35 -9.14 -8.80
CA SER A 169 -13.59 -10.35 -9.09
C SER A 169 -14.22 -11.15 -10.22
N VAL A 170 -13.37 -11.92 -10.91
CA VAL A 170 -13.82 -12.87 -11.95
C VAL A 170 -13.48 -14.31 -11.59
N ILE A 171 -12.73 -14.52 -10.51
CA ILE A 171 -12.31 -15.84 -10.05
C ILE A 171 -13.30 -16.36 -9.02
N SER A 172 -13.79 -17.56 -9.23
CA SER A 172 -14.69 -18.24 -8.30
C SER A 172 -13.92 -18.98 -7.21
N MET A 173 -14.38 -18.81 -5.97
CA MET A 173 -13.88 -19.49 -4.79
C MET A 173 -14.78 -20.69 -4.49
N ALA A 174 -14.20 -21.78 -4.02
CA ALA A 174 -14.94 -22.97 -3.62
C ALA A 174 -15.77 -22.70 -2.36
N ALA A 175 -16.87 -23.43 -2.20
CA ALA A 175 -17.59 -23.47 -0.94
C ALA A 175 -16.65 -23.91 0.19
N ALA A 176 -16.76 -23.30 1.35
CA ALA A 176 -15.89 -23.59 2.48
C ALA A 176 -16.57 -23.28 3.81
N THR A 177 -16.37 -24.14 4.81
CA THR A 177 -16.69 -23.85 6.20
C THR A 177 -15.42 -23.37 6.90
N VAL A 178 -15.47 -22.20 7.53
CA VAL A 178 -14.38 -21.66 8.33
C VAL A 178 -14.74 -21.82 9.80
N THR A 179 -14.09 -22.77 10.47
CA THR A 179 -14.39 -23.08 11.88
C THR A 179 -13.80 -22.05 12.85
N GLN A 180 -12.54 -21.67 12.66
CA GLN A 180 -11.88 -20.61 13.41
C GLN A 180 -10.64 -20.14 12.65
N LEU A 181 -10.61 -18.86 12.26
CA LEU A 181 -9.47 -18.27 11.57
C LEU A 181 -9.45 -16.75 11.74
N SER A 182 -8.26 -16.18 11.92
CA SER A 182 -8.09 -14.74 11.90
C SER A 182 -8.57 -14.17 10.56
N THR A 183 -9.36 -13.10 10.61
CA THR A 183 -9.93 -12.45 9.43
C THR A 183 -8.85 -12.03 8.45
N SER A 184 -7.76 -11.43 8.92
CA SER A 184 -6.64 -11.02 8.07
C SER A 184 -5.99 -12.20 7.35
N THR A 185 -5.85 -13.35 8.03
CA THR A 185 -5.30 -14.56 7.43
C THR A 185 -6.21 -15.11 6.34
N TYR A 186 -7.53 -15.12 6.57
CA TYR A 186 -8.49 -15.58 5.56
C TYR A 186 -8.49 -14.66 4.33
N LEU A 187 -8.54 -13.34 4.56
CA LEU A 187 -8.51 -12.36 3.48
C LEU A 187 -7.19 -12.37 2.70
N ALA A 188 -6.05 -12.56 3.37
CA ALA A 188 -4.76 -12.74 2.71
C ALA A 188 -4.74 -13.98 1.80
N ARG A 189 -5.34 -15.10 2.26
CA ARG A 189 -5.50 -16.31 1.45
C ARG A 189 -6.45 -16.07 0.26
N LEU A 190 -7.53 -15.31 0.46
CA LEU A 190 -8.45 -14.91 -0.61
C LEU A 190 -7.73 -14.10 -1.68
N ALA A 191 -6.96 -13.07 -1.28
CA ALA A 191 -6.16 -12.27 -2.21
C ALA A 191 -5.11 -13.12 -2.94
N GLN A 192 -4.48 -14.05 -2.24
CA GLN A 192 -3.50 -14.96 -2.85
C GLN A 192 -4.15 -15.90 -3.87
N SER A 193 -5.39 -16.34 -3.62
CA SER A 193 -6.17 -17.19 -4.54
C SER A 193 -6.60 -16.44 -5.80
N GLU A 194 -6.89 -15.16 -5.67
CA GLU A 194 -7.20 -14.26 -6.79
C GLU A 194 -5.92 -13.84 -7.56
N ASP A 195 -4.72 -14.02 -7.00
CA ASP A 195 -3.48 -13.37 -7.42
C ASP A 195 -3.63 -11.84 -7.42
N GLY A 196 -4.39 -11.34 -6.47
CA GLY A 196 -4.76 -9.95 -6.24
C GLY A 196 -4.01 -9.34 -5.06
N ALA A 197 -4.59 -8.28 -4.49
CA ALA A 197 -4.00 -7.57 -3.36
C ALA A 197 -5.06 -7.05 -2.39
N ILE A 198 -4.70 -6.97 -1.10
CA ILE A 198 -5.47 -6.29 -0.06
C ILE A 198 -4.55 -5.33 0.66
N PHE A 199 -4.94 -4.08 0.76
CA PHE A 199 -4.16 -3.04 1.45
C PHE A 199 -5.05 -1.89 1.89
N VAL A 200 -4.55 -1.09 2.83
CA VAL A 200 -5.17 0.19 3.19
C VAL A 200 -4.44 1.32 2.50
N ARG A 201 -5.18 2.23 1.89
CA ARG A 201 -4.65 3.41 1.23
C ARG A 201 -5.05 4.68 1.99
N HIS A 202 -4.09 5.56 2.22
CA HIS A 202 -4.30 6.81 2.95
C HIS A 202 -4.40 8.04 2.05
N GLY A 203 -3.79 8.00 0.87
CA GLY A 203 -3.93 9.04 -0.16
C GLY A 203 -5.05 8.72 -1.16
N MET A 204 -5.54 9.70 -1.89
CA MET A 204 -6.57 9.51 -2.92
C MET A 204 -6.00 8.91 -4.21
N PRO A 205 -6.70 7.95 -4.86
CA PRO A 205 -6.30 7.42 -6.15
C PRO A 205 -6.20 8.51 -7.22
N GLY A 206 -5.15 8.42 -8.07
CA GLY A 206 -5.02 9.26 -9.24
C GLY A 206 -4.74 10.74 -8.96
N GLY A 207 -4.39 11.12 -7.73
CA GLY A 207 -4.12 12.52 -7.38
C GLY A 207 -5.35 13.41 -7.42
N ALA A 208 -6.55 12.85 -7.36
CA ALA A 208 -7.79 13.62 -7.29
C ALA A 208 -7.77 14.55 -6.07
N SER A 209 -8.29 15.74 -6.24
CA SER A 209 -8.48 16.66 -5.11
C SER A 209 -9.50 16.07 -4.17
N VAL A 210 -9.13 15.98 -2.92
CA VAL A 210 -10.01 15.48 -1.88
C VAL A 210 -10.98 16.58 -1.50
N GLY A 211 -12.26 16.28 -1.54
CA GLY A 211 -13.29 17.16 -0.97
C GLY A 211 -13.13 17.29 0.54
N VAL A 212 -13.77 18.30 1.12
CA VAL A 212 -13.90 18.44 2.57
C VAL A 212 -14.52 17.14 3.10
N GLY A 213 -13.72 16.28 3.72
CA GLY A 213 -14.19 14.98 4.22
C GLY A 213 -13.35 13.77 3.82
N ASP A 214 -12.23 13.95 3.07
CA ASP A 214 -11.30 12.84 2.85
C ASP A 214 -10.78 12.32 4.18
N LYS A 215 -11.22 11.14 4.46
CA LYS A 215 -10.86 10.50 5.72
C LYS A 215 -9.64 9.60 5.58
N GLY A 216 -9.13 9.35 4.38
CA GLY A 216 -8.05 8.37 4.16
C GLY A 216 -8.39 7.00 4.76
N GLY A 217 -7.46 6.06 4.72
CA GLY A 217 -7.63 4.78 5.41
C GLY A 217 -8.64 3.83 4.75
N VAL A 218 -8.84 3.93 3.46
CA VAL A 218 -9.76 3.06 2.70
C VAL A 218 -9.12 1.68 2.48
N LEU A 219 -9.84 0.62 2.83
CA LEU A 219 -9.45 -0.76 2.55
C LEU A 219 -9.75 -1.10 1.09
N HIS A 220 -8.74 -1.51 0.34
CA HIS A 220 -8.85 -1.90 -1.05
C HIS A 220 -8.71 -3.40 -1.22
N TYR A 221 -9.56 -3.98 -2.07
CA TYR A 221 -9.39 -5.30 -2.63
C TYR A 221 -9.19 -5.16 -4.14
N LYS A 222 -8.02 -5.57 -4.62
CA LYS A 222 -7.67 -5.53 -6.04
C LYS A 222 -7.64 -6.93 -6.61
N LYS A 223 -8.35 -7.12 -7.73
CA LYS A 223 -8.40 -8.39 -8.46
C LYS A 223 -7.09 -8.66 -9.22
N ARG A 224 -6.96 -9.87 -9.74
CA ARG A 224 -5.89 -10.25 -10.68
C ARG A 224 -5.78 -9.25 -11.83
N ASN A 225 -4.55 -8.85 -12.15
CA ASN A 225 -4.24 -7.92 -13.24
C ASN A 225 -4.95 -6.56 -13.13
N ALA A 226 -5.35 -6.14 -11.92
CA ALA A 226 -5.89 -4.80 -11.73
C ALA A 226 -4.85 -3.73 -12.11
N ASP A 227 -5.28 -2.76 -12.88
CA ASP A 227 -4.44 -1.63 -13.25
C ASP A 227 -4.03 -0.80 -12.04
N SER A 228 -2.86 -0.19 -12.12
CA SER A 228 -2.44 0.82 -11.17
C SER A 228 -3.23 2.11 -11.36
N TYR A 229 -3.45 2.87 -10.30
CA TYR A 229 -4.06 4.19 -10.42
C TYR A 229 -3.12 5.14 -11.17
N ALA A 230 -3.58 5.71 -12.29
CA ALA A 230 -2.78 6.61 -13.11
C ALA A 230 -2.54 7.94 -12.38
N THR A 231 -1.27 8.30 -12.16
CA THR A 231 -0.90 9.57 -11.53
C THR A 231 -0.41 10.62 -12.50
N GLY A 232 0.05 10.20 -13.67
CA GLY A 232 0.72 11.07 -14.64
C GLY A 232 2.07 11.61 -14.16
N LEU A 233 2.64 11.02 -13.09
CA LEU A 233 3.94 11.46 -12.55
C LEU A 233 5.09 10.69 -13.18
N THR A 234 6.13 11.43 -13.57
CA THR A 234 7.40 10.90 -14.07
C THR A 234 8.53 11.40 -13.19
N PHE A 235 9.18 10.51 -12.45
CA PHE A 235 10.34 10.83 -11.62
C PHE A 235 11.62 10.78 -12.45
N GLY A 236 12.49 11.77 -12.28
CA GLY A 236 13.77 11.86 -12.98
C GLY A 236 14.82 12.59 -12.15
N PRO A 237 16.06 12.71 -12.69
CA PRO A 237 17.15 13.40 -11.99
C PRO A 237 16.96 14.92 -11.95
N SER A 238 16.13 15.48 -12.83
CA SER A 238 15.87 16.92 -12.92
C SER A 238 14.38 17.18 -13.15
N SER A 239 13.92 18.32 -12.69
CA SER A 239 12.54 18.77 -12.87
C SER A 239 12.36 19.54 -14.17
N THR A 240 11.32 19.20 -14.92
CA THR A 240 10.91 19.93 -16.13
C THR A 240 9.46 20.46 -16.04
N GLY A 241 8.72 20.17 -14.98
CA GLY A 241 7.33 20.60 -14.79
C GLY A 241 6.65 19.99 -13.57
N ALA A 242 5.40 20.36 -13.35
CA ALA A 242 4.61 19.93 -12.20
C ALA A 242 4.39 18.41 -12.12
N SER A 243 4.43 17.71 -13.27
CA SER A 243 4.27 16.24 -13.33
C SER A 243 5.60 15.49 -13.41
N THR A 244 6.73 16.20 -13.36
CA THR A 244 8.09 15.64 -13.43
C THR A 244 8.91 16.01 -12.21
N PRO A 245 8.54 15.54 -11.01
CA PRO A 245 9.28 15.86 -9.79
C PRO A 245 10.66 15.19 -9.82
N PRO A 246 11.71 15.89 -9.33
CA PRO A 246 13.02 15.29 -9.17
C PRO A 246 13.00 14.26 -8.04
N MET A 247 13.73 13.16 -8.24
CA MET A 247 14.06 12.19 -7.20
C MET A 247 15.46 12.47 -6.64
N THR A 248 15.66 12.18 -5.36
CA THR A 248 16.98 12.34 -4.71
C THR A 248 17.81 11.06 -4.74
N ALA A 249 17.14 9.90 -4.78
CA ALA A 249 17.78 8.60 -4.94
C ALA A 249 16.86 7.64 -5.67
N LEU A 250 17.45 6.68 -6.37
CA LEU A 250 16.80 5.57 -7.05
C LEU A 250 17.57 4.30 -6.75
N ASP A 251 16.88 3.33 -6.16
CA ASP A 251 17.44 2.03 -5.81
C ASP A 251 17.07 1.01 -6.88
N THR A 252 18.06 0.29 -7.39
CA THR A 252 17.86 -0.77 -8.38
C THR A 252 18.35 -2.10 -7.87
N ILE A 253 17.67 -3.17 -8.24
CA ILE A 253 18.06 -4.55 -7.96
C ILE A 253 18.16 -5.30 -9.28
N PHE A 254 19.30 -5.94 -9.50
CA PHE A 254 19.49 -6.93 -10.55
C PHE A 254 20.06 -8.18 -9.93
N GLY A 255 19.21 -9.18 -9.69
CA GLY A 255 19.64 -10.37 -8.95
C GLY A 255 18.63 -11.49 -8.96
N ALA A 256 19.00 -12.55 -8.24
CA ALA A 256 18.25 -13.80 -8.17
C ALA A 256 17.15 -13.81 -7.11
N GLU A 257 16.93 -12.72 -6.40
CA GLU A 257 15.99 -12.67 -5.26
C GLU A 257 14.54 -12.92 -5.70
N LEU A 258 14.15 -12.38 -6.87
CA LEU A 258 12.83 -12.60 -7.46
C LEU A 258 12.95 -13.48 -8.73
N LEU A 259 13.82 -14.48 -8.71
CA LEU A 259 14.01 -15.40 -9.81
C LEU A 259 13.42 -16.77 -9.42
N TYR A 260 12.35 -17.18 -10.10
CA TYR A 260 11.66 -18.44 -9.86
C TYR A 260 11.39 -19.15 -11.20
N THR A 261 12.03 -20.29 -11.41
CA THR A 261 11.88 -21.09 -12.62
C THR A 261 10.82 -22.18 -12.50
N LYS A 262 10.25 -22.37 -11.29
CA LYS A 262 9.20 -23.35 -11.03
C LYS A 262 8.16 -22.80 -10.07
N GLY A 263 6.89 -23.02 -10.38
CA GLY A 263 5.76 -22.79 -9.51
C GLY A 263 5.08 -24.11 -9.12
N VAL A 264 4.61 -24.21 -7.88
CA VAL A 264 3.78 -25.33 -7.41
C VAL A 264 2.61 -24.71 -6.64
N TYR A 265 1.45 -24.67 -7.26
CA TYR A 265 0.25 -24.09 -6.67
C TYR A 265 -0.80 -25.18 -6.47
N GLN A 266 -1.57 -25.09 -5.37
CA GLN A 266 -2.59 -26.07 -5.04
C GLN A 266 -3.79 -25.39 -4.39
N ARG A 267 -4.99 -25.62 -4.90
CA ARG A 267 -6.21 -25.28 -4.17
C ARG A 267 -6.48 -26.26 -3.02
N ALA A 268 -7.28 -25.86 -2.07
CA ALA A 268 -7.74 -26.74 -1.00
C ALA A 268 -8.47 -27.96 -1.61
N GLY A 269 -8.02 -29.17 -1.26
CA GLY A 269 -8.56 -30.41 -1.78
C GLY A 269 -8.29 -30.72 -3.26
N GLY A 270 -7.48 -29.90 -3.95
CA GLY A 270 -7.11 -30.11 -5.36
C GLY A 270 -5.74 -30.76 -5.53
N ALA A 271 -5.38 -31.01 -6.80
CA ALA A 271 -4.05 -31.50 -7.16
C ALA A 271 -3.03 -30.38 -7.28
N ASP A 272 -1.73 -30.71 -7.12
CA ASP A 272 -0.65 -29.76 -7.37
C ASP A 272 -0.63 -29.35 -8.85
N GLN A 273 -0.72 -28.06 -9.11
CA GLN A 273 -0.54 -27.46 -10.43
C GLN A 273 0.91 -27.01 -10.54
N ILE A 274 1.70 -27.69 -11.38
CA ILE A 274 3.13 -27.50 -11.48
C ILE A 274 3.47 -26.89 -12.83
N VAL A 275 4.17 -25.77 -12.82
CA VAL A 275 4.71 -25.10 -14.01
C VAL A 275 6.21 -24.94 -13.85
N THR A 276 6.97 -25.30 -14.88
CA THR A 276 8.43 -25.14 -14.92
C THR A 276 8.84 -24.50 -16.23
N ASP A 277 9.62 -23.44 -16.15
CA ASP A 277 10.25 -22.83 -17.33
C ASP A 277 11.48 -23.67 -17.75
N THR A 278 11.27 -24.51 -18.76
CA THR A 278 12.31 -25.42 -19.27
C THR A 278 13.43 -24.68 -20.01
N LEU A 279 13.21 -23.45 -20.46
CA LEU A 279 14.21 -22.64 -21.16
C LEU A 279 15.17 -21.99 -20.17
N GLN A 280 14.67 -21.54 -19.02
CA GLN A 280 15.49 -20.85 -18.04
C GLN A 280 16.10 -21.76 -16.98
N THR A 281 15.50 -22.93 -16.73
CA THR A 281 15.99 -23.91 -15.75
C THR A 281 17.43 -24.37 -16.01
N PRO A 282 17.88 -24.65 -17.25
CA PRO A 282 19.28 -25.02 -17.48
C PRO A 282 20.29 -23.95 -17.08
N THR A 283 19.91 -22.69 -17.19
CA THR A 283 20.80 -21.55 -16.90
C THR A 283 20.81 -21.19 -15.41
N TYR A 284 19.65 -21.15 -14.77
CA TYR A 284 19.48 -20.60 -13.41
C TYR A 284 19.17 -21.65 -12.35
N GLY A 285 19.03 -22.90 -12.74
CA GLY A 285 18.62 -23.99 -11.86
C GLY A 285 17.13 -23.95 -11.51
N ILE A 286 16.67 -24.94 -10.73
CA ILE A 286 15.30 -25.01 -10.24
C ILE A 286 15.17 -24.11 -9.00
N ARG A 287 14.33 -23.11 -9.11
CA ARG A 287 13.97 -22.18 -8.02
C ARG A 287 12.45 -22.20 -7.89
N THR A 288 11.95 -22.78 -6.81
CA THR A 288 10.53 -23.08 -6.66
C THR A 288 9.83 -22.12 -5.73
N LEU A 289 8.68 -21.55 -6.16
CA LEU A 289 7.69 -20.97 -5.27
C LEU A 289 6.53 -21.93 -5.07
N VAL A 290 6.11 -22.10 -3.82
CA VAL A 290 4.99 -22.97 -3.45
C VAL A 290 3.88 -22.14 -2.84
N ARG A 291 2.63 -22.32 -3.34
CA ARG A 291 1.41 -21.76 -2.74
C ARG A 291 0.39 -22.89 -2.58
N ARG A 292 -0.10 -23.10 -1.36
CA ARG A 292 -1.03 -24.17 -1.05
C ARG A 292 -2.28 -23.66 -0.35
N ASN A 293 -3.31 -24.49 -0.31
CA ASN A 293 -4.59 -24.18 0.34
C ASN A 293 -5.28 -22.95 -0.25
N LEU A 294 -5.14 -22.73 -1.56
CA LEU A 294 -5.85 -21.68 -2.26
C LEU A 294 -7.35 -21.96 -2.27
N LEU A 295 -8.16 -20.90 -2.27
CA LEU A 295 -9.62 -20.99 -2.17
C LEU A 295 -10.33 -21.18 -3.51
N ASN A 296 -9.60 -21.27 -4.62
CA ASN A 296 -10.14 -21.38 -5.97
C ASN A 296 -11.09 -22.56 -6.13
N LEU A 297 -12.15 -22.38 -6.90
CA LEU A 297 -13.08 -23.46 -7.25
C LEU A 297 -12.44 -24.46 -8.22
N ASN A 298 -11.66 -24.00 -9.20
CA ASN A 298 -11.12 -24.79 -10.28
C ASN A 298 -9.59 -24.88 -10.27
N ASP A 299 -9.06 -26.04 -10.63
CA ASP A 299 -7.61 -26.24 -10.81
C ASP A 299 -7.06 -25.43 -12.00
N SER A 300 -7.88 -25.14 -13.03
CA SER A 300 -7.51 -24.33 -14.19
C SER A 300 -7.15 -22.88 -13.81
N ASP A 301 -7.86 -22.28 -12.84
CA ASP A 301 -7.58 -20.92 -12.36
C ASP A 301 -6.25 -20.88 -11.59
N VAL A 302 -5.98 -21.95 -10.83
CA VAL A 302 -4.72 -22.14 -10.10
C VAL A 302 -3.56 -22.35 -11.06
N LEU A 303 -3.74 -23.17 -12.10
CA LEU A 303 -2.74 -23.40 -13.15
C LEU A 303 -2.41 -22.09 -13.88
N THR A 304 -3.44 -21.31 -14.25
CA THR A 304 -3.26 -20.01 -14.91
C THR A 304 -2.46 -19.05 -14.02
N ALA A 305 -2.77 -18.96 -12.72
CA ALA A 305 -2.02 -18.13 -11.77
C ALA A 305 -0.55 -18.59 -11.66
N CYS A 306 -0.32 -19.89 -11.58
CA CYS A 306 1.02 -20.48 -11.52
C CYS A 306 1.82 -20.18 -12.80
N SER A 307 1.21 -20.32 -13.97
CA SER A 307 1.82 -20.04 -15.27
C SER A 307 2.22 -18.58 -15.40
N ASN A 308 1.31 -17.65 -15.05
CA ASN A 308 1.57 -16.22 -15.06
C ASN A 308 2.72 -15.84 -14.11
N PHE A 309 2.78 -16.48 -12.94
CA PHE A 309 3.85 -16.27 -11.99
C PHE A 309 5.21 -16.69 -12.55
N VAL A 310 5.33 -17.93 -13.02
CA VAL A 310 6.60 -18.46 -13.56
C VAL A 310 7.04 -17.63 -14.76
N TYR A 311 6.12 -17.30 -15.66
CA TYR A 311 6.41 -16.46 -16.81
C TYR A 311 7.01 -15.10 -16.44
N ARG A 312 6.49 -14.48 -15.37
CA ARG A 312 6.93 -13.16 -14.89
C ARG A 312 8.30 -13.18 -14.21
N TYR A 313 8.61 -14.26 -13.51
CA TYR A 313 9.74 -14.33 -12.59
C TYR A 313 10.83 -15.34 -13.01
N SER A 314 10.74 -15.98 -14.16
CA SER A 314 11.73 -16.98 -14.59
C SER A 314 13.02 -16.41 -15.16
N SER A 315 13.07 -15.13 -15.47
CA SER A 315 14.25 -14.44 -16.00
C SER A 315 14.70 -13.30 -15.10
N PRO A 316 16.01 -13.07 -14.96
CA PRO A 316 16.52 -11.89 -14.27
C PRO A 316 16.07 -10.61 -14.96
N ALA A 317 15.67 -9.62 -14.20
CA ALA A 317 15.32 -8.29 -14.71
C ALA A 317 15.92 -7.19 -13.84
N LEU A 318 16.27 -6.07 -14.45
CA LEU A 318 16.62 -4.86 -13.71
C LEU A 318 15.34 -4.25 -13.15
N ARG A 319 15.20 -4.29 -11.84
CA ARG A 319 14.04 -3.77 -11.11
C ARG A 319 14.41 -2.51 -10.37
N ILE A 320 13.51 -1.54 -10.38
CA ILE A 320 13.60 -0.37 -9.51
C ILE A 320 12.82 -0.73 -8.24
N SER A 321 13.54 -0.84 -7.13
CA SER A 321 12.98 -1.25 -5.83
C SER A 321 12.58 -0.08 -4.96
N GLY A 322 13.12 1.12 -5.21
CA GLY A 322 12.80 2.28 -4.41
C GLY A 322 13.13 3.61 -5.08
N ILE A 323 12.33 4.62 -4.72
CA ILE A 323 12.55 6.02 -5.10
C ILE A 323 12.48 6.85 -3.83
N THR A 324 13.50 7.69 -3.59
CA THR A 324 13.51 8.62 -2.48
C THR A 324 13.29 10.05 -2.99
N ILE A 325 12.45 10.78 -2.29
CA ILE A 325 12.01 12.13 -2.64
C ILE A 325 12.12 13.01 -1.39
N LYS A 326 12.47 14.27 -1.59
CA LYS A 326 12.44 15.32 -0.57
C LYS A 326 11.32 16.32 -0.92
N PRO A 327 10.09 16.14 -0.43
CA PRO A 327 8.96 17.01 -0.82
C PRO A 327 9.21 18.50 -0.57
N ARG A 328 9.99 18.86 0.45
CA ARG A 328 10.36 20.26 0.73
C ARG A 328 11.26 20.91 -0.33
N ALA A 329 11.97 20.12 -1.11
CA ALA A 329 12.82 20.62 -2.19
C ALA A 329 12.07 20.77 -3.53
N LEU A 330 10.80 20.37 -3.57
CA LEU A 330 9.96 20.44 -4.76
C LEU A 330 9.28 21.81 -4.89
N THR A 331 8.76 22.09 -6.09
CA THR A 331 7.78 23.17 -6.25
C THR A 331 6.47 22.80 -5.55
N GLU A 332 5.64 23.78 -5.21
CA GLU A 332 4.35 23.56 -4.57
C GLU A 332 3.48 22.56 -5.33
N ALA A 333 3.33 22.75 -6.64
CA ALA A 333 2.54 21.87 -7.51
C ALA A 333 3.08 20.44 -7.58
N GLN A 334 4.39 20.25 -7.50
CA GLN A 334 5.00 18.92 -7.42
C GLN A 334 4.80 18.29 -6.06
N ALA A 335 5.01 19.06 -4.99
CA ALA A 335 4.85 18.58 -3.61
C ALA A 335 3.40 18.14 -3.35
N GLU A 336 2.42 18.87 -3.86
CA GLU A 336 1.00 18.51 -3.77
C GLU A 336 0.70 17.16 -4.45
N LYS A 337 1.20 16.96 -5.67
CA LYS A 337 1.01 15.69 -6.39
C LYS A 337 1.74 14.52 -5.72
N VAL A 338 2.96 14.77 -5.24
CA VAL A 338 3.77 13.75 -4.56
C VAL A 338 3.15 13.36 -3.21
N ALA A 339 2.62 14.32 -2.45
CA ALA A 339 1.96 14.05 -1.17
C ALA A 339 0.72 13.14 -1.29
N LYS A 340 0.05 13.16 -2.45
CA LYS A 340 -1.13 12.34 -2.73
C LYS A 340 -0.79 10.89 -3.13
N LEU A 341 0.50 10.57 -3.35
CA LEU A 341 0.90 9.23 -3.72
C LEU A 341 0.60 8.22 -2.61
N GLY A 342 0.06 7.10 -3.01
CA GLY A 342 -0.27 5.98 -2.13
C GLY A 342 0.04 4.64 -2.76
N VAL A 343 -0.25 3.60 -2.01
CA VAL A 343 -0.12 2.21 -2.47
C VAL A 343 -0.99 2.00 -3.72
N TRP A 344 -0.47 1.24 -4.68
CA TRP A 344 -1.09 0.91 -5.97
C TRP A 344 -1.06 2.03 -7.02
N ASP A 345 -0.41 3.17 -6.77
CA ASP A 345 -0.23 4.21 -7.78
C ASP A 345 0.75 3.78 -8.87
N GLY A 346 0.40 4.14 -10.11
CA GLY A 346 1.26 3.99 -11.29
C GLY A 346 2.08 5.26 -11.52
N ILE A 347 3.38 5.11 -11.62
CA ILE A 347 4.34 6.20 -11.86
C ILE A 347 5.34 5.78 -12.94
N LEU A 348 6.00 6.76 -13.55
CA LEU A 348 7.14 6.52 -14.43
C LEU A 348 8.43 6.93 -13.72
N ALA A 349 9.50 6.19 -13.93
CA ALA A 349 10.85 6.59 -13.54
C ALA A 349 11.74 6.68 -14.77
N THR A 350 12.45 7.79 -14.89
CA THR A 350 13.43 8.03 -15.97
C THR A 350 14.81 8.21 -15.36
N PHE A 351 15.78 7.43 -15.80
CA PHE A 351 17.16 7.54 -15.34
C PHE A 351 18.13 7.05 -16.40
N THR A 352 19.35 7.56 -16.37
CA THR A 352 20.44 7.11 -17.23
C THR A 352 21.50 6.42 -16.37
N PRO A 353 21.61 5.08 -16.42
CA PRO A 353 22.66 4.37 -15.70
C PRO A 353 24.04 4.82 -16.17
N ALA A 354 25.00 4.84 -15.26
CA ALA A 354 26.40 5.13 -15.63
C ALA A 354 26.89 4.11 -16.68
N GLY A 355 27.46 4.60 -17.77
CA GLY A 355 27.90 3.76 -18.88
C GLY A 355 26.81 3.36 -19.89
N ALA A 356 25.54 3.68 -19.65
CA ALA A 356 24.48 3.50 -20.62
C ALA A 356 24.36 4.73 -21.52
N GLY A 357 24.31 4.53 -22.82
CA GLY A 357 24.24 5.63 -23.80
C GLY A 357 22.87 6.32 -23.88
N ALA A 358 21.81 5.75 -23.28
CA ALA A 358 20.45 6.27 -23.34
C ALA A 358 19.75 6.20 -21.99
N ALA A 359 18.77 7.09 -21.80
CA ALA A 359 17.89 7.05 -20.64
C ALA A 359 16.95 5.83 -20.71
N LEU A 360 16.76 5.19 -19.57
CA LEU A 360 15.77 4.15 -19.39
C LEU A 360 14.50 4.76 -18.79
N ILE A 361 13.36 4.40 -19.34
CA ILE A 361 12.04 4.75 -18.82
C ILE A 361 11.40 3.46 -18.32
N ARG A 362 10.90 3.46 -17.10
CA ARG A 362 10.23 2.31 -16.50
C ARG A 362 8.88 2.71 -15.90
N ALA A 363 7.85 1.96 -16.26
CA ALA A 363 6.54 2.05 -15.61
C ALA A 363 6.59 1.23 -14.32
N LEU A 364 6.20 1.87 -13.23
CA LEU A 364 6.28 1.32 -11.88
C LEU A 364 4.95 1.43 -11.17
N ARG A 365 4.70 0.49 -10.27
CA ARG A 365 3.62 0.55 -9.28
C ARG A 365 4.21 0.77 -7.90
N VAL A 366 3.58 1.63 -7.13
CA VAL A 366 3.93 1.87 -5.73
C VAL A 366 3.40 0.71 -4.89
N GLU A 367 4.30 -0.02 -4.25
CA GLU A 367 4.00 -1.16 -3.37
C GLU A 367 3.93 -0.75 -1.90
N GLY A 368 4.65 0.29 -1.54
CA GLY A 368 4.63 0.85 -0.19
C GLY A 368 5.13 2.29 -0.18
N VAL A 369 4.69 3.03 0.82
CA VAL A 369 5.06 4.44 1.03
C VAL A 369 5.54 4.60 2.46
N ARG A 370 6.69 5.26 2.60
CA ARG A 370 7.22 5.67 3.90
C ARG A 370 7.41 7.17 3.94
N HIS A 371 6.96 7.80 5.02
CA HIS A 371 7.23 9.20 5.32
C HIS A 371 8.01 9.28 6.62
N ASP A 372 9.10 10.03 6.62
CA ASP A 372 9.84 10.43 7.80
C ASP A 372 9.83 11.96 7.84
N ILE A 373 9.17 12.53 8.87
CA ILE A 373 8.83 13.93 8.96
C ILE A 373 9.31 14.47 10.30
N THR A 374 10.01 15.60 10.25
CA THR A 374 10.39 16.40 11.40
C THR A 374 10.04 17.86 11.12
N PRO A 375 10.05 18.77 12.11
CA PRO A 375 9.76 20.19 11.85
C PRO A 375 10.64 20.83 10.77
N GLY A 376 11.86 20.30 10.56
CA GLY A 376 12.84 20.81 9.59
C GLY A 376 12.93 20.05 8.27
N ASP A 377 12.49 18.80 8.19
CA ASP A 377 12.69 17.93 7.04
C ASP A 377 11.52 16.98 6.79
N TRP A 378 11.34 16.62 5.53
CA TRP A 378 10.40 15.58 5.11
C TRP A 378 11.05 14.73 4.03
N THR A 379 11.23 13.46 4.34
CA THR A 379 11.68 12.44 3.39
C THR A 379 10.52 11.51 3.08
N MET A 380 10.31 11.24 1.80
CA MET A 380 9.37 10.24 1.32
C MET A 380 10.13 9.17 0.56
N ARG A 381 9.87 7.91 0.87
CA ARG A 381 10.40 6.76 0.13
C ARG A 381 9.24 5.92 -0.41
N LEU A 382 9.31 5.62 -1.69
CA LEU A 382 8.40 4.72 -2.38
C LEU A 382 9.09 3.37 -2.56
N ASN A 383 8.48 2.28 -2.13
CA ASN A 383 8.85 0.94 -2.58
C ASN A 383 8.10 0.66 -3.88
N THR A 384 8.78 0.15 -4.89
CA THR A 384 8.20 0.04 -6.22
C THR A 384 8.41 -1.33 -6.85
N SER A 385 7.52 -1.68 -7.78
CA SER A 385 7.67 -2.84 -8.68
C SER A 385 7.37 -2.44 -10.12
N GLY A 386 7.95 -3.15 -11.09
CA GLY A 386 7.65 -2.92 -12.51
C GLY A 386 6.22 -3.32 -12.86
N THR A 387 5.50 -2.46 -13.59
CA THR A 387 4.19 -2.79 -14.16
C THR A 387 4.31 -3.39 -15.55
N GLY A 388 5.35 -3.03 -16.29
CA GLY A 388 5.59 -3.48 -17.66
C GLY A 388 6.07 -4.94 -17.80
N GLU A 389 6.45 -5.60 -16.69
CA GLU A 389 6.81 -7.02 -16.70
C GLU A 389 5.62 -7.94 -17.03
N ASN A 390 4.41 -7.39 -17.14
CA ASN A 390 3.16 -8.11 -17.39
C ASN A 390 2.52 -7.80 -18.74
N VAL A 391 3.15 -6.99 -19.57
CA VAL A 391 2.54 -6.60 -20.84
C VAL A 391 2.79 -7.70 -21.85
N TYR A 392 1.78 -8.54 -22.06
CA TYR A 392 1.74 -9.44 -23.21
C TYR A 392 1.77 -8.63 -24.52
N LEU A 393 2.35 -9.21 -25.54
CA LEU A 393 2.23 -8.65 -26.89
C LEU A 393 0.74 -8.59 -27.28
N VAL A 394 0.20 -7.39 -27.34
CA VAL A 394 -1.15 -7.15 -27.85
C VAL A 394 -1.02 -6.66 -29.29
N LEU A 395 -1.42 -7.47 -30.23
CA LEU A 395 -1.39 -7.10 -31.66
C LEU A 395 -2.19 -5.80 -31.89
N ASN A 396 -1.57 -4.87 -32.61
CA ASN A 396 -2.11 -3.53 -32.87
C ASN A 396 -2.20 -2.59 -31.66
N SER A 397 -1.56 -2.91 -30.54
CA SER A 397 -1.42 -1.97 -29.43
C SER A 397 -0.25 -1.02 -29.66
N THR A 398 -0.48 0.27 -29.48
CA THR A 398 0.59 1.29 -29.54
C THR A 398 1.50 1.28 -28.32
N THR A 399 1.11 0.61 -27.24
CA THR A 399 1.85 0.53 -25.97
C THR A 399 2.36 -0.86 -25.63
N ALA A 400 1.77 -1.91 -26.19
CA ALA A 400 2.10 -3.31 -25.92
C ALA A 400 2.30 -4.14 -27.19
N GLY A 401 2.54 -3.50 -28.32
CA GLY A 401 2.68 -4.14 -29.64
C GLY A 401 4.11 -4.33 -30.14
N TYR A 402 5.13 -4.10 -29.30
CA TYR A 402 6.53 -4.16 -29.74
C TYR A 402 7.10 -5.57 -29.54
N LEU A 403 7.45 -6.24 -30.66
CA LEU A 403 7.97 -7.60 -30.71
C LEU A 403 9.25 -7.83 -29.88
N ASN A 404 10.06 -6.80 -29.72
CA ASN A 404 11.33 -6.87 -28.98
C ASN A 404 11.19 -6.47 -27.50
N GLU A 405 10.04 -5.94 -27.09
CA GLU A 405 9.82 -5.42 -25.73
C GLU A 405 8.73 -6.21 -25.00
N ASN A 406 7.84 -6.88 -25.73
CA ASN A 406 6.73 -7.62 -25.18
C ASN A 406 6.86 -9.12 -25.48
N LYS A 407 6.57 -9.94 -24.52
CA LYS A 407 6.60 -11.39 -24.68
C LYS A 407 5.27 -11.88 -25.25
N LEU A 408 5.31 -12.94 -26.07
CA LEU A 408 4.09 -13.68 -26.45
C LEU A 408 3.53 -14.35 -25.19
N ALA A 409 2.20 -14.32 -25.04
CA ALA A 409 1.54 -15.13 -24.01
C ALA A 409 1.82 -16.62 -24.28
N PRO A 410 2.02 -17.45 -23.22
CA PRO A 410 2.19 -18.88 -23.38
C PRO A 410 0.96 -19.55 -23.95
#